data_68d4b4d72ec2327bd2f2567a68e0620d
#
_entry.id   68d4b4d72ec2327bd2f2567a68e0620d
#
_cell.length_a   1.000
_cell.length_b   1.000
_cell.length_c   1.000
_cell.angle_alpha   90.00
_cell.angle_beta   90.00
_cell.angle_gamma   90.00
#
_symmetry.space_group_name_H-M   'P 1'
#
loop_
_entity.id
_entity.type
_entity.pdbx_description
1 polymer ?
#
loop_
_entity_poly.entity_id
_entity_poly.type
_entity_poly.pdbx_seq_one_letter_code
_entity_poly.pdbx_strand_id
1 'polypeptide(L)'
;MKLIVSKNFDKKDSYKIDTYIAGGGYEAVKKCLESMKPADIIEEIKKSGLRGRGGAGFPTGMKWSFVPKESSVPKYLAVNADEGEPGTFKDRQILELDPHLLLEGIMIACLAVGIHTAYIYIRGEYKKAFDRIEAAIAECYAKGFLGSDIFGSGYEIDIHAHAGAGAYICGEETGLIESLEGHRGQPRLKPPFPALSGLFAGPTVINNVETLACVPEIISGGAEKFAALGTPKNSGTRLFGVSGDVEKPGVYELELGISARKLIYDICGGVKGGGKLKGFIPGGLSAPIMTADELDTPLDFDSLAKAGSMAGSGGVIVISEHQSIPKIAARTADFYAHESCG
;
A
#
# COMPACT_ATOMS: atom_id res chain seq x y z
N MET A 1 11.43 -11.84 -13.88
CA MET A 1 10.77 -11.56 -12.59
C MET A 1 9.28 -11.52 -12.82
N LYS A 2 8.46 -12.14 -11.97
CA LYS A 2 7.00 -12.09 -12.07
C LYS A 2 6.51 -10.78 -11.45
N LEU A 3 5.80 -9.97 -12.24
CA LEU A 3 5.10 -8.78 -11.76
C LEU A 3 3.77 -9.21 -11.11
N ILE A 4 3.47 -8.67 -9.93
CA ILE A 4 2.27 -8.97 -9.16
C ILE A 4 1.29 -7.79 -9.23
N VAL A 5 1.75 -6.63 -8.82
CA VAL A 5 0.93 -5.41 -8.73
C VAL A 5 0.92 -4.66 -10.05
N SER A 6 2.08 -4.54 -10.71
CA SER A 6 2.21 -3.73 -11.93
C SER A 6 1.98 -4.50 -13.23
N LYS A 7 1.52 -5.74 -13.18
CA LYS A 7 1.32 -6.63 -14.35
C LYS A 7 0.41 -6.07 -15.45
N ASN A 8 -0.44 -5.13 -15.09
CA ASN A 8 -1.43 -4.53 -16.01
C ASN A 8 -1.11 -3.06 -16.36
N PHE A 9 -0.12 -2.42 -15.74
CA PHE A 9 0.09 -0.97 -15.86
C PHE A 9 0.31 -0.49 -17.30
N ASP A 10 0.95 -1.29 -18.14
CA ASP A 10 1.22 -0.97 -19.54
C ASP A 10 0.09 -1.38 -20.49
N LYS A 11 -0.97 -2.01 -20.01
CA LYS A 11 -2.10 -2.42 -20.85
C LYS A 11 -2.97 -1.22 -21.18
N LYS A 12 -3.42 -1.15 -22.43
CA LYS A 12 -4.42 -0.16 -22.84
C LYS A 12 -5.70 -0.36 -22.04
N ASP A 13 -6.26 0.72 -21.51
CA ASP A 13 -7.50 0.72 -20.71
C ASP A 13 -7.44 -0.23 -19.48
N SER A 14 -6.26 -0.41 -18.88
CA SER A 14 -6.02 -1.27 -17.72
C SER A 14 -6.96 -0.97 -16.54
N TYR A 15 -7.39 0.29 -16.43
CA TYR A 15 -8.27 0.80 -15.38
C TYR A 15 -9.75 0.42 -15.55
N LYS A 16 -10.13 -0.23 -16.67
CA LYS A 16 -11.51 -0.65 -16.93
C LYS A 16 -11.78 -2.07 -16.47
N ILE A 17 -12.98 -2.30 -15.93
CA ILE A 17 -13.39 -3.60 -15.41
C ILE A 17 -13.30 -4.72 -16.46
N ASP A 18 -13.67 -4.47 -17.70
CA ASP A 18 -13.64 -5.48 -18.76
C ASP A 18 -12.21 -5.92 -19.10
N THR A 19 -11.24 -5.00 -19.08
CA THR A 19 -9.82 -5.32 -19.26
C THR A 19 -9.29 -6.15 -18.08
N TYR A 20 -9.70 -5.81 -16.86
CA TYR A 20 -9.30 -6.54 -15.65
C TYR A 20 -9.87 -7.96 -15.64
N ILE A 21 -11.17 -8.13 -15.94
CA ILE A 21 -11.84 -9.45 -16.05
C ILE A 21 -11.19 -10.30 -17.14
N ALA A 22 -10.94 -9.75 -18.34
CA ALA A 22 -10.29 -10.46 -19.42
C ALA A 22 -8.88 -10.97 -19.05
N GLY A 23 -8.22 -10.33 -18.08
CA GLY A 23 -6.94 -10.75 -17.50
C GLY A 23 -7.05 -11.75 -16.34
N GLY A 24 -8.23 -12.28 -16.02
CA GLY A 24 -8.49 -13.20 -14.91
C GLY A 24 -8.77 -12.47 -13.59
N GLY A 25 -9.13 -11.18 -13.64
CA GLY A 25 -9.53 -10.42 -12.45
C GLY A 25 -10.86 -10.91 -11.86
N TYR A 26 -11.01 -10.71 -10.56
CA TYR A 26 -12.12 -11.15 -9.71
C TYR A 26 -12.25 -12.68 -9.53
N GLU A 27 -11.38 -13.48 -10.11
CA GLU A 27 -11.37 -14.93 -9.88
C GLU A 27 -10.91 -15.29 -8.46
N ALA A 28 -10.05 -14.47 -7.85
CA ALA A 28 -9.61 -14.69 -6.48
C ALA A 28 -10.74 -14.44 -5.46
N VAL A 29 -11.54 -13.39 -5.65
CA VAL A 29 -12.70 -13.14 -4.77
C VAL A 29 -13.78 -14.20 -4.95
N LYS A 30 -14.05 -14.67 -6.18
CA LYS A 30 -14.98 -15.79 -6.42
C LYS A 30 -14.52 -17.05 -5.71
N LYS A 31 -13.24 -17.41 -5.82
CA LYS A 31 -12.64 -18.53 -5.09
C LYS A 31 -12.86 -18.41 -3.58
N CYS A 32 -12.72 -17.21 -3.01
CA CYS A 32 -13.01 -16.99 -1.60
C CYS A 32 -14.48 -17.27 -1.26
N LEU A 33 -15.41 -16.76 -2.06
CA LEU A 33 -16.83 -16.94 -1.84
C LEU A 33 -17.28 -18.41 -1.96
N GLU A 34 -16.74 -19.13 -2.94
CA GLU A 34 -17.17 -20.49 -3.28
C GLU A 34 -16.53 -21.57 -2.39
N SER A 35 -15.27 -21.40 -1.98
CA SER A 35 -14.48 -22.50 -1.45
C SER A 35 -13.65 -22.20 -0.20
N MET A 36 -13.63 -20.97 0.31
CA MET A 36 -12.80 -20.61 1.47
C MET A 36 -13.67 -20.08 2.62
N LYS A 37 -13.33 -20.49 3.84
CA LYS A 37 -13.88 -19.85 5.03
C LYS A 37 -13.07 -18.59 5.36
N PRO A 38 -13.64 -17.58 6.04
CA PRO A 38 -12.92 -16.38 6.48
C PRO A 38 -11.58 -16.68 7.17
N ALA A 39 -11.55 -17.68 8.04
CA ALA A 39 -10.31 -18.08 8.74
C ALA A 39 -9.24 -18.64 7.77
N ASP A 40 -9.65 -19.36 6.72
CA ASP A 40 -8.71 -19.93 5.74
C ASP A 40 -8.06 -18.83 4.90
N ILE A 41 -8.82 -17.76 4.57
CA ILE A 41 -8.28 -16.58 3.88
C ILE A 41 -7.22 -15.91 4.75
N ILE A 42 -7.50 -15.68 6.05
CA ILE A 42 -6.54 -15.09 6.98
C ILE A 42 -5.27 -15.94 7.08
N GLU A 43 -5.40 -17.26 7.19
CA GLU A 43 -4.26 -18.17 7.28
C GLU A 43 -3.43 -18.21 5.99
N GLU A 44 -4.07 -18.11 4.83
CA GLU A 44 -3.37 -18.01 3.54
C GLU A 44 -2.54 -16.72 3.47
N ILE A 45 -3.10 -15.58 3.91
CA ILE A 45 -2.35 -14.32 3.99
C ILE A 45 -1.22 -14.37 5.04
N LYS A 46 -1.40 -15.07 6.18
CA LYS A 46 -0.32 -15.28 7.15
C LYS A 46 0.81 -16.11 6.55
N LYS A 47 0.49 -17.24 5.90
CA LYS A 47 1.46 -18.13 5.25
C LYS A 47 2.26 -17.43 4.16
N SER A 48 1.64 -16.49 3.43
CA SER A 48 2.33 -15.72 2.41
C SER A 48 3.44 -14.83 2.94
N GLY A 49 3.43 -14.51 4.23
CA GLY A 49 4.37 -13.58 4.84
C GLY A 49 4.19 -12.13 4.37
N LEU A 50 3.03 -11.77 3.80
CA LEU A 50 2.77 -10.40 3.35
C LEU A 50 2.85 -9.42 4.53
N ARG A 51 3.79 -8.48 4.43
CA ARG A 51 3.93 -7.35 5.34
C ARG A 51 3.34 -6.08 4.72
N GLY A 52 2.80 -5.20 5.55
CA GLY A 52 2.25 -3.92 5.11
C GLY A 52 3.23 -3.10 4.27
N ARG A 53 2.77 -2.53 3.16
CA ARG A 53 3.56 -1.74 2.18
C ARG A 53 3.49 -0.22 2.44
N GLY A 54 2.69 0.18 3.46
CA GLY A 54 2.51 1.61 3.77
C GLY A 54 3.62 2.26 4.60
N GLY A 55 4.54 1.49 5.19
CA GLY A 55 5.64 2.04 6.00
C GLY A 55 6.10 1.09 7.10
N ALA A 56 5.26 0.80 8.10
CA ALA A 56 5.62 0.04 9.29
C ALA A 56 5.93 -1.46 9.07
N GLY A 57 5.52 -2.03 7.93
CA GLY A 57 5.82 -3.43 7.60
C GLY A 57 5.20 -4.46 8.54
N PHE A 58 4.06 -4.15 9.19
CA PHE A 58 3.39 -5.09 10.09
C PHE A 58 2.78 -6.27 9.30
N PRO A 59 2.83 -7.53 9.80
CA PRO A 59 2.28 -8.69 9.09
C PRO A 59 0.77 -8.57 8.87
N THR A 60 0.34 -8.59 7.60
CA THR A 60 -1.04 -8.28 7.20
C THR A 60 -2.06 -9.28 7.75
N GLY A 61 -1.80 -10.59 7.62
CA GLY A 61 -2.70 -11.61 8.12
C GLY A 61 -2.81 -11.62 9.65
N MET A 62 -1.74 -11.23 10.36
CA MET A 62 -1.79 -11.05 11.80
C MET A 62 -2.68 -9.85 12.17
N LYS A 63 -2.55 -8.71 11.47
CA LYS A 63 -3.41 -7.54 11.67
C LYS A 63 -4.89 -7.90 11.51
N TRP A 64 -5.25 -8.67 10.49
CA TRP A 64 -6.63 -9.11 10.27
C TRP A 64 -7.15 -10.02 11.40
N SER A 65 -6.29 -10.87 11.97
CA SER A 65 -6.68 -11.78 13.05
C SER A 65 -6.91 -11.10 14.41
N PHE A 66 -6.54 -9.82 14.58
CA PHE A 66 -6.82 -9.07 15.80
C PHE A 66 -8.25 -8.53 15.89
N VAL A 67 -8.96 -8.49 14.78
CA VAL A 67 -10.36 -8.05 14.78
C VAL A 67 -11.23 -9.12 15.40
N PRO A 68 -12.10 -8.78 16.37
CA PRO A 68 -13.02 -9.73 16.98
C PRO A 68 -13.87 -10.43 15.93
N LYS A 69 -14.03 -11.77 16.03
CA LYS A 69 -14.88 -12.53 15.11
C LYS A 69 -16.34 -12.09 15.21
N GLU A 70 -16.81 -11.91 16.44
CA GLU A 70 -18.14 -11.38 16.74
C GLU A 70 -18.03 -9.94 17.21
N SER A 71 -18.94 -9.10 16.78
CA SER A 71 -19.05 -7.71 17.19
C SER A 71 -20.52 -7.29 17.19
N SER A 72 -20.93 -6.58 18.22
CA SER A 72 -22.27 -5.98 18.32
C SER A 72 -22.41 -4.69 17.50
N VAL A 73 -21.33 -4.19 16.96
CA VAL A 73 -21.28 -2.98 16.12
C VAL A 73 -20.65 -3.33 14.76
N PRO A 74 -20.93 -2.55 13.71
CA PRO A 74 -20.33 -2.77 12.39
C PRO A 74 -18.80 -2.76 12.43
N LYS A 75 -18.19 -3.55 11.57
CA LYS A 75 -16.75 -3.57 11.34
C LYS A 75 -16.44 -2.81 10.05
N TYR A 76 -15.28 -2.17 10.01
CA TYR A 76 -14.88 -1.34 8.87
C TYR A 76 -13.52 -1.71 8.33
N LEU A 77 -13.34 -1.48 7.03
CA LEU A 77 -12.02 -1.43 6.38
C LEU A 77 -11.75 0.00 5.94
N ALA A 78 -10.67 0.59 6.41
CA ALA A 78 -10.17 1.86 5.92
C ALA A 78 -8.91 1.61 5.08
N VAL A 79 -9.01 1.88 3.79
CA VAL A 79 -7.88 1.78 2.86
C VAL A 79 -7.11 3.09 2.89
N ASN A 80 -5.88 3.03 3.35
CA ASN A 80 -5.01 4.18 3.39
C ASN A 80 -4.39 4.43 2.01
N ALA A 81 -4.99 5.36 1.28
CA ALA A 81 -4.51 5.92 0.01
C ALA A 81 -4.06 7.38 0.18
N ASP A 82 -3.78 7.80 1.43
CA ASP A 82 -3.17 9.08 1.76
C ASP A 82 -1.65 9.00 1.60
N GLU A 83 -1.18 8.92 0.37
CA GLU A 83 0.24 8.82 0.02
C GLU A 83 0.91 10.18 0.14
N GLY A 84 1.10 10.66 1.37
CA GLY A 84 1.65 11.98 1.69
C GLY A 84 3.16 12.01 1.90
N GLU A 85 3.83 10.85 2.07
CA GLU A 85 5.27 10.77 2.33
C GLU A 85 6.09 11.28 1.15
N PRO A 86 6.91 12.35 1.33
CA PRO A 86 7.72 12.89 0.23
C PRO A 86 8.70 11.84 -0.33
N GLY A 87 8.74 11.76 -1.66
CA GLY A 87 9.50 10.73 -2.38
C GLY A 87 8.73 9.44 -2.65
N THR A 88 7.47 9.34 -2.18
CA THR A 88 6.59 8.18 -2.40
C THR A 88 5.46 8.53 -3.36
N PHE A 89 5.29 7.74 -4.43
CA PHE A 89 4.28 7.96 -5.49
C PHE A 89 3.88 6.65 -6.19
N LYS A 90 3.92 5.54 -5.48
CA LYS A 90 3.65 4.19 -5.98
C LYS A 90 2.18 3.79 -5.93
N ASP A 91 1.48 4.14 -4.84
CA ASP A 91 0.06 3.82 -4.65
C ASP A 91 -0.81 4.54 -5.68
N ARG A 92 -0.42 5.75 -6.05
CA ARG A 92 -1.01 6.51 -7.15
C ARG A 92 -1.07 5.71 -8.44
N GLN A 93 -0.02 4.94 -8.78
CA GLN A 93 0.02 4.13 -9.99
C GLN A 93 -1.07 3.04 -9.97
N ILE A 94 -1.27 2.39 -8.82
CA ILE A 94 -2.33 1.37 -8.66
C ILE A 94 -3.71 2.02 -8.84
N LEU A 95 -3.95 3.13 -8.14
CA LEU A 95 -5.24 3.84 -8.18
C LEU A 95 -5.61 4.33 -9.59
N GLU A 96 -4.62 4.78 -10.36
CA GLU A 96 -4.84 5.34 -11.70
C GLU A 96 -4.85 4.27 -12.81
N LEU A 97 -4.05 3.20 -12.69
CA LEU A 97 -3.79 2.25 -13.76
C LEU A 97 -4.46 0.89 -13.56
N ASP A 98 -4.65 0.43 -12.32
CA ASP A 98 -5.31 -0.85 -12.04
C ASP A 98 -6.18 -0.78 -10.76
N PRO A 99 -7.20 0.10 -10.74
CA PRO A 99 -8.06 0.27 -9.56
C PRO A 99 -8.82 -1.02 -9.20
N HIS A 100 -9.15 -1.88 -10.19
CA HIS A 100 -9.86 -3.12 -9.94
C HIS A 100 -9.05 -4.16 -9.17
N LEU A 101 -7.71 -4.15 -9.31
CA LEU A 101 -6.81 -4.98 -8.49
C LEU A 101 -6.94 -4.60 -7.01
N LEU A 102 -7.03 -3.31 -6.71
CA LEU A 102 -7.27 -2.83 -5.35
C LEU A 102 -8.66 -3.22 -4.87
N LEU A 103 -9.71 -3.00 -5.67
CA LEU A 103 -11.09 -3.33 -5.29
C LEU A 103 -11.26 -4.83 -5.00
N GLU A 104 -10.66 -5.72 -5.80
CA GLU A 104 -10.67 -7.16 -5.53
C GLU A 104 -9.96 -7.48 -4.21
N GLY A 105 -8.81 -6.86 -3.92
CA GLY A 105 -8.10 -7.01 -2.65
C GLY A 105 -8.91 -6.52 -1.45
N ILE A 106 -9.68 -5.44 -1.60
CA ILE A 106 -10.61 -4.92 -0.58
C ILE A 106 -11.73 -5.96 -0.31
N MET A 107 -12.37 -6.48 -1.36
CA MET A 107 -13.42 -7.47 -1.23
C MET A 107 -12.94 -8.71 -0.48
N ILE A 108 -11.76 -9.23 -0.81
CA ILE A 108 -11.16 -10.39 -0.14
C ILE A 108 -10.87 -10.08 1.33
N ALA A 109 -10.35 -8.89 1.65
CA ALA A 109 -10.13 -8.48 3.04
C ALA A 109 -11.45 -8.36 3.82
N CYS A 110 -12.50 -7.83 3.20
CA CYS A 110 -13.84 -7.75 3.78
C CYS A 110 -14.39 -9.15 4.10
N LEU A 111 -14.30 -10.09 3.16
CA LEU A 111 -14.70 -11.50 3.37
C LEU A 111 -13.92 -12.17 4.50
N ALA A 112 -12.60 -11.94 4.56
CA ALA A 112 -11.72 -12.54 5.57
C ALA A 112 -12.07 -12.10 7.00
N VAL A 113 -12.49 -10.85 7.18
CA VAL A 113 -12.69 -10.24 8.51
C VAL A 113 -14.17 -10.12 8.89
N GLY A 114 -15.08 -10.34 7.93
CA GLY A 114 -16.52 -10.13 8.13
C GLY A 114 -16.87 -8.64 8.16
N ILE A 115 -16.42 -7.90 7.17
CA ILE A 115 -16.64 -6.45 6.99
C ILE A 115 -17.59 -6.24 5.84
N HIS A 116 -18.56 -5.34 6.00
CA HIS A 116 -19.54 -4.99 4.97
C HIS A 116 -19.35 -3.59 4.39
N THR A 117 -18.55 -2.75 5.03
CA THR A 117 -18.33 -1.38 4.57
C THR A 117 -16.83 -1.05 4.57
N ALA A 118 -16.34 -0.59 3.41
CA ALA A 118 -14.97 -0.15 3.23
C ALA A 118 -14.91 1.30 2.75
N TYR A 119 -13.95 2.06 3.25
CA TYR A 119 -13.65 3.42 2.82
C TYR A 119 -12.25 3.46 2.21
N ILE A 120 -12.12 4.06 1.02
CA ILE A 120 -10.82 4.34 0.40
C ILE A 120 -10.52 5.81 0.64
N TYR A 121 -9.65 6.11 1.60
CA TYR A 121 -9.23 7.47 1.92
C TYR A 121 -8.10 7.89 0.99
N ILE A 122 -8.42 8.74 0.02
CA ILE A 122 -7.52 9.15 -1.06
C ILE A 122 -7.01 10.56 -0.76
N ARG A 123 -5.70 10.76 -0.86
CA ARG A 123 -5.06 12.07 -0.75
C ARG A 123 -5.74 13.11 -1.64
N GLY A 124 -6.04 14.30 -1.09
CA GLY A 124 -6.82 15.34 -1.77
C GLY A 124 -6.21 15.81 -3.09
N GLU A 125 -4.89 15.76 -3.25
CA GLU A 125 -4.18 16.13 -4.47
C GLU A 125 -4.31 15.11 -5.61
N TYR A 126 -4.82 13.90 -5.32
CA TYR A 126 -4.91 12.82 -6.29
C TYR A 126 -6.27 12.78 -7.01
N LYS A 127 -6.69 13.92 -7.57
CA LYS A 127 -7.99 14.06 -8.27
C LYS A 127 -8.22 12.98 -9.34
N LYS A 128 -7.22 12.71 -10.18
CA LYS A 128 -7.34 11.69 -11.24
C LYS A 128 -7.51 10.29 -10.65
N ALA A 129 -6.78 9.96 -9.58
CA ALA A 129 -6.91 8.68 -8.89
C ALA A 129 -8.30 8.54 -8.25
N PHE A 130 -8.81 9.62 -7.63
CA PHE A 130 -10.16 9.66 -7.08
C PHE A 130 -11.21 9.36 -8.15
N ASP A 131 -11.18 10.07 -9.28
CA ASP A 131 -12.12 9.86 -10.39
C ASP A 131 -12.05 8.44 -10.96
N ARG A 132 -10.85 7.84 -11.00
CA ARG A 132 -10.66 6.45 -11.45
C ARG A 132 -11.27 5.43 -10.48
N ILE A 133 -11.09 5.64 -9.17
CA ILE A 133 -11.67 4.78 -8.13
C ILE A 133 -13.20 4.89 -8.13
N GLU A 134 -13.76 6.10 -8.20
CA GLU A 134 -15.22 6.31 -8.30
C GLU A 134 -15.81 5.58 -9.52
N ALA A 135 -15.17 5.73 -10.68
CA ALA A 135 -15.59 5.04 -11.91
C ALA A 135 -15.51 3.51 -11.76
N ALA A 136 -14.43 2.98 -11.18
CA ALA A 136 -14.24 1.55 -10.97
C ALA A 136 -15.26 0.97 -9.96
N ILE A 137 -15.59 1.71 -8.90
CA ILE A 137 -16.65 1.35 -7.94
C ILE A 137 -18.00 1.26 -8.67
N ALA A 138 -18.34 2.28 -9.48
CA ALA A 138 -19.57 2.29 -10.26
C ALA A 138 -19.66 1.09 -11.25
N GLU A 139 -18.55 0.76 -11.92
CA GLU A 139 -18.47 -0.44 -12.79
C GLU A 139 -18.72 -1.74 -12.00
N CYS A 140 -18.21 -1.85 -10.77
CA CYS A 140 -18.44 -3.02 -9.89
C CYS A 140 -19.90 -3.13 -9.47
N TYR A 141 -20.56 -2.03 -9.09
CA TYR A 141 -21.99 -2.05 -8.80
C TYR A 141 -22.83 -2.46 -10.01
N ALA A 142 -22.50 -1.91 -11.19
CA ALA A 142 -23.21 -2.24 -12.43
C ALA A 142 -23.13 -3.71 -12.82
N LYS A 143 -22.06 -4.42 -12.42
CA LYS A 143 -21.88 -5.87 -12.66
C LYS A 143 -22.32 -6.76 -11.50
N GLY A 144 -22.85 -6.21 -10.40
CA GLY A 144 -23.22 -6.97 -9.21
C GLY A 144 -22.02 -7.52 -8.43
N PHE A 145 -20.87 -6.87 -8.53
CA PHE A 145 -19.68 -7.21 -7.77
C PHE A 145 -19.61 -6.45 -6.44
N LEU A 146 -20.45 -5.43 -6.26
CA LEU A 146 -20.68 -4.68 -5.04
C LEU A 146 -22.17 -4.54 -4.79
N GLY A 147 -22.56 -4.25 -3.55
CA GLY A 147 -23.93 -4.08 -3.07
C GLY A 147 -24.40 -5.24 -2.20
N SER A 148 -25.72 -5.43 -2.11
CA SER A 148 -26.38 -6.34 -1.16
C SER A 148 -26.17 -7.84 -1.44
N ASP A 149 -25.68 -8.21 -2.62
CA ASP A 149 -25.50 -9.62 -3.02
C ASP A 149 -24.37 -9.73 -4.04
N ILE A 150 -23.12 -9.66 -3.55
CA ILE A 150 -21.96 -9.70 -4.44
C ILE A 150 -21.83 -11.08 -5.10
N PHE A 151 -21.71 -11.10 -6.42
CA PHE A 151 -21.58 -12.32 -7.23
C PHE A 151 -22.71 -13.36 -6.99
N GLY A 152 -23.85 -12.99 -6.43
CA GLY A 152 -24.94 -13.92 -6.10
C GLY A 152 -24.65 -14.79 -4.88
N SER A 153 -23.78 -14.38 -3.98
CA SER A 153 -23.31 -15.15 -2.82
C SER A 153 -24.14 -14.95 -1.54
N GLY A 154 -25.02 -13.96 -1.53
CA GLY A 154 -25.72 -13.49 -0.32
C GLY A 154 -24.85 -12.63 0.61
N TYR A 155 -23.62 -12.33 0.24
CA TYR A 155 -22.75 -11.42 1.02
C TYR A 155 -22.86 -10.00 0.51
N GLU A 156 -22.89 -9.04 1.42
CA GLU A 156 -23.01 -7.61 1.13
C GLU A 156 -21.68 -6.89 1.33
N ILE A 157 -21.27 -6.08 0.36
CA ILE A 157 -20.13 -5.16 0.50
C ILE A 157 -20.43 -3.84 -0.20
N ASP A 158 -20.25 -2.74 0.55
CA ASP A 158 -20.24 -1.39 0.03
C ASP A 158 -18.85 -0.77 0.14
N ILE A 159 -18.39 -0.11 -0.92
CA ILE A 159 -17.11 0.60 -0.97
C ILE A 159 -17.36 2.06 -1.30
N HIS A 160 -16.78 2.96 -0.50
CA HIS A 160 -16.89 4.39 -0.67
C HIS A 160 -15.51 5.03 -0.86
N ALA A 161 -15.35 5.88 -1.86
CA ALA A 161 -14.19 6.74 -1.98
C ALA A 161 -14.38 8.01 -1.13
N HIS A 162 -13.34 8.41 -0.42
CA HIS A 162 -13.30 9.64 0.36
C HIS A 162 -12.07 10.47 -0.02
N ALA A 163 -12.29 11.72 -0.40
CA ALA A 163 -11.21 12.65 -0.70
C ALA A 163 -10.71 13.32 0.58
N GLY A 164 -9.45 13.14 0.91
CA GLY A 164 -8.79 13.87 1.99
C GLY A 164 -8.57 15.34 1.63
N ALA A 165 -8.11 16.13 2.61
CA ALA A 165 -7.84 17.57 2.46
C ALA A 165 -6.35 17.91 2.32
N GLY A 166 -5.48 16.93 2.05
CA GLY A 166 -4.05 17.13 1.79
C GLY A 166 -3.16 17.21 3.03
N ALA A 167 -3.63 16.81 4.21
CA ALA A 167 -2.82 16.79 5.42
C ALA A 167 -2.02 15.48 5.54
N TYR A 168 -0.68 15.56 5.58
CA TYR A 168 0.21 14.40 5.74
C TYR A 168 -0.13 13.53 6.95
N ILE A 169 -0.52 14.16 8.07
CA ILE A 169 -0.84 13.44 9.31
C ILE A 169 -2.04 12.48 9.16
N CYS A 170 -2.91 12.69 8.17
CA CYS A 170 -4.02 11.78 7.88
C CYS A 170 -3.54 10.44 7.27
N GLY A 171 -2.26 10.29 6.94
CA GLY A 171 -1.60 9.01 6.66
C GLY A 171 -1.36 8.15 7.90
N GLU A 172 -1.35 8.72 9.11
CA GLU A 172 -1.38 7.96 10.37
C GLU A 172 -2.76 7.31 10.57
N GLU A 173 -2.79 6.04 10.99
CA GLU A 173 -4.02 5.23 10.98
C GLU A 173 -5.18 5.84 11.78
N THR A 174 -4.92 6.51 12.91
CA THR A 174 -5.96 7.11 13.74
C THR A 174 -6.29 8.55 13.31
N GLY A 175 -5.33 9.28 12.77
CA GLY A 175 -5.57 10.56 12.11
C GLY A 175 -6.47 10.43 10.87
N LEU A 176 -6.28 9.35 10.10
CA LEU A 176 -7.17 8.97 8.99
C LEU A 176 -8.60 8.70 9.49
N ILE A 177 -8.75 7.94 10.59
CA ILE A 177 -10.06 7.67 11.18
C ILE A 177 -10.76 8.96 11.62
N GLU A 178 -10.06 9.85 12.34
CA GLU A 178 -10.62 11.15 12.75
C GLU A 178 -11.10 11.96 11.54
N SER A 179 -10.32 11.98 10.47
CA SER A 179 -10.70 12.68 9.24
C SER A 179 -11.92 12.07 8.56
N LEU A 180 -12.02 10.73 8.48
CA LEU A 180 -13.20 10.03 7.97
C LEU A 180 -14.47 10.32 8.80
N GLU A 181 -14.34 10.51 10.11
CA GLU A 181 -15.43 10.88 11.01
C GLU A 181 -15.82 12.38 10.93
N GLY A 182 -15.13 13.16 10.08
CA GLY A 182 -15.37 14.59 9.91
C GLY A 182 -14.72 15.48 10.97
N HIS A 183 -13.78 14.92 11.73
CA HIS A 183 -13.01 15.65 12.74
C HIS A 183 -11.67 16.13 12.17
N ARG A 184 -10.98 16.98 12.93
CA ARG A 184 -9.59 17.32 12.64
C ARG A 184 -8.72 16.05 12.67
N GLY A 185 -7.90 15.83 11.64
CA GLY A 185 -7.02 14.67 11.51
C GLY A 185 -5.91 14.63 12.57
N GLN A 186 -6.27 14.45 13.82
CA GLN A 186 -5.34 14.36 14.95
C GLN A 186 -5.31 12.93 15.47
N PRO A 187 -4.12 12.28 15.56
CA PRO A 187 -3.99 10.92 16.06
C PRO A 187 -4.59 10.70 17.44
N ARG A 188 -5.21 9.54 17.65
CA ARG A 188 -5.74 9.08 18.93
C ARG A 188 -4.65 8.46 19.80
N LEU A 189 -4.82 8.55 21.11
CA LEU A 189 -4.02 7.77 22.04
C LEU A 189 -4.37 6.27 21.92
N LYS A 190 -3.36 5.42 21.98
CA LYS A 190 -3.50 3.95 21.98
C LYS A 190 -3.02 3.40 23.34
N PRO A 191 -3.71 2.42 23.94
CA PRO A 191 -4.95 1.77 23.57
C PRO A 191 -6.19 2.67 23.75
N PRO A 192 -7.36 2.35 23.09
CA PRO A 192 -7.61 1.15 22.27
C PRO A 192 -6.97 1.23 20.89
N PHE A 193 -6.59 0.06 20.34
CA PHE A 193 -6.15 -0.04 18.94
C PHE A 193 -7.35 -0.08 18.00
N PRO A 194 -7.23 0.40 16.73
CA PRO A 194 -8.33 0.42 15.76
C PRO A 194 -9.01 -0.93 15.53
N ALA A 195 -8.26 -2.03 15.62
CA ALA A 195 -8.82 -3.38 15.50
C ALA A 195 -9.91 -3.70 16.55
N LEU A 196 -9.92 -2.98 17.68
CA LEU A 196 -10.92 -3.12 18.74
C LEU A 196 -11.93 -1.97 18.72
N SER A 197 -11.48 -0.73 18.48
CA SER A 197 -12.32 0.47 18.45
C SER A 197 -11.67 1.52 17.53
N GLY A 198 -12.13 1.58 16.30
CA GLY A 198 -11.65 2.47 15.23
C GLY A 198 -12.74 3.39 14.71
N LEU A 199 -13.04 3.28 13.43
CA LEU A 199 -14.01 4.12 12.72
C LEU A 199 -15.41 3.95 13.30
N PHE A 200 -16.04 5.07 13.65
CA PHE A 200 -17.37 5.11 14.33
C PHE A 200 -17.45 4.17 15.54
N ALA A 201 -16.36 4.10 16.32
CA ALA A 201 -16.18 3.21 17.46
C ALA A 201 -16.26 1.68 17.12
N GLY A 202 -16.37 1.32 15.86
CA GLY A 202 -16.37 -0.08 15.39
C GLY A 202 -14.96 -0.65 15.20
N PRO A 203 -14.79 -1.98 15.31
CA PRO A 203 -13.53 -2.62 14.97
C PRO A 203 -13.12 -2.30 13.53
N THR A 204 -11.89 -1.83 13.32
CA THR A 204 -11.46 -1.32 12.02
C THR A 204 -10.10 -1.89 11.62
N VAL A 205 -10.03 -2.43 10.40
CA VAL A 205 -8.76 -2.74 9.73
C VAL A 205 -8.32 -1.54 8.92
N ILE A 206 -7.06 -1.12 9.08
CA ILE A 206 -6.46 -0.12 8.20
C ILE A 206 -5.37 -0.81 7.37
N ASN A 207 -5.47 -0.76 6.05
CA ASN A 207 -4.46 -1.29 5.14
C ASN A 207 -4.07 -0.27 4.06
N ASN A 208 -2.81 -0.29 3.67
CA ASN A 208 -2.31 0.48 2.55
C ASN A 208 -2.77 -0.12 1.21
N VAL A 209 -2.84 0.71 0.17
CA VAL A 209 -3.25 0.36 -1.21
C VAL A 209 -2.46 -0.81 -1.77
N GLU A 210 -1.12 -0.72 -1.82
CA GLU A 210 -0.27 -1.77 -2.38
C GLU A 210 -0.38 -3.08 -1.59
N THR A 211 -0.57 -3.02 -0.28
CA THR A 211 -0.78 -4.20 0.56
C THR A 211 -2.01 -4.99 0.10
N LEU A 212 -3.13 -4.31 -0.13
CA LEU A 212 -4.37 -4.95 -0.61
C LEU A 212 -4.24 -5.41 -2.06
N ALA A 213 -3.54 -4.67 -2.91
CA ALA A 213 -3.29 -5.07 -4.29
C ALA A 213 -2.46 -6.36 -4.44
N CYS A 214 -1.70 -6.76 -3.41
CA CYS A 214 -1.00 -8.06 -3.39
C CYS A 214 -1.94 -9.25 -3.08
N VAL A 215 -3.07 -9.02 -2.43
CA VAL A 215 -3.96 -10.08 -1.91
C VAL A 215 -4.54 -10.97 -3.00
N PRO A 216 -5.06 -10.46 -4.13
CA PRO A 216 -5.61 -11.31 -5.20
C PRO A 216 -4.60 -12.34 -5.73
N GLU A 217 -3.34 -11.95 -5.92
CA GLU A 217 -2.29 -12.87 -6.39
C GLU A 217 -1.97 -13.94 -5.35
N ILE A 218 -1.99 -13.61 -4.05
CA ILE A 218 -1.77 -14.59 -2.98
C ILE A 218 -2.87 -15.64 -2.98
N ILE A 219 -4.13 -15.22 -3.09
CA ILE A 219 -5.28 -16.13 -3.07
C ILE A 219 -5.34 -16.99 -4.35
N SER A 220 -5.12 -16.42 -5.52
CA SER A 220 -5.17 -17.15 -6.80
C SER A 220 -3.93 -18.01 -7.01
N GLY A 221 -2.76 -17.45 -6.75
CA GLY A 221 -1.46 -18.07 -7.01
C GLY A 221 -0.95 -19.01 -5.92
N GLY A 222 -1.42 -18.84 -4.69
CA GLY A 222 -1.01 -19.57 -3.49
C GLY A 222 0.06 -18.84 -2.66
N ALA A 223 -0.10 -18.89 -1.34
CA ALA A 223 0.76 -18.23 -0.37
C ALA A 223 2.24 -18.61 -0.50
N GLU A 224 2.54 -19.90 -0.74
CA GLU A 224 3.90 -20.40 -0.84
C GLU A 224 4.66 -19.78 -2.01
N LYS A 225 3.99 -19.56 -3.16
CA LYS A 225 4.62 -18.92 -4.32
C LYS A 225 4.96 -17.46 -4.05
N PHE A 226 4.10 -16.75 -3.30
CA PHE A 226 4.38 -15.39 -2.88
C PHE A 226 5.51 -15.35 -1.84
N ALA A 227 5.49 -16.28 -0.88
CA ALA A 227 6.50 -16.40 0.17
C ALA A 227 7.90 -16.76 -0.38
N ALA A 228 7.96 -17.42 -1.54
CA ALA A 228 9.22 -17.77 -2.21
C ALA A 228 9.91 -16.57 -2.90
N LEU A 229 9.21 -15.45 -3.07
CA LEU A 229 9.78 -14.20 -3.60
C LEU A 229 10.34 -13.36 -2.44
N GLY A 230 11.42 -12.64 -2.70
CA GLY A 230 12.04 -11.75 -1.72
C GLY A 230 13.06 -12.44 -0.82
N THR A 231 13.18 -11.99 0.43
CA THR A 231 14.10 -12.53 1.43
C THR A 231 13.34 -13.19 2.59
N PRO A 232 13.98 -14.05 3.40
CA PRO A 232 13.33 -14.63 4.58
C PRO A 232 12.68 -13.57 5.45
N LYS A 233 11.39 -13.73 5.80
CA LYS A 233 10.55 -12.78 6.54
C LYS A 233 10.19 -11.48 5.79
N ASN A 234 10.66 -11.28 4.58
CA ASN A 234 10.32 -10.14 3.73
C ASN A 234 9.86 -10.63 2.35
N SER A 235 8.70 -11.29 2.33
CA SER A 235 8.18 -11.98 1.16
C SER A 235 7.58 -11.03 0.12
N GLY A 236 7.61 -11.50 -1.13
CA GLY A 236 6.91 -10.88 -2.24
C GLY A 236 7.71 -9.79 -2.94
N THR A 237 7.01 -9.08 -3.80
CA THR A 237 7.49 -7.87 -4.49
C THR A 237 7.08 -6.61 -3.74
N ARG A 238 7.68 -5.51 -4.14
CA ARG A 238 7.32 -4.17 -3.70
C ARG A 238 7.48 -3.18 -4.86
N LEU A 239 6.63 -2.17 -4.88
CA LEU A 239 6.79 -1.01 -5.74
C LEU A 239 7.79 -0.03 -5.08
N PHE A 240 8.87 0.27 -5.79
CA PHE A 240 9.86 1.28 -5.42
C PHE A 240 9.64 2.52 -6.27
N GLY A 241 9.32 3.65 -5.62
CA GLY A 241 9.28 4.96 -6.27
C GLY A 241 10.67 5.58 -6.24
N VAL A 242 11.35 5.63 -7.38
CA VAL A 242 12.73 6.16 -7.45
C VAL A 242 12.73 7.58 -8.00
N SER A 243 13.35 8.49 -7.28
CA SER A 243 13.41 9.92 -7.59
C SER A 243 14.74 10.56 -7.17
N GLY A 244 14.84 11.89 -7.28
CA GLY A 244 16.06 12.64 -6.99
C GLY A 244 17.00 12.69 -8.19
N ASP A 245 18.30 12.63 -7.93
CA ASP A 245 19.35 12.78 -8.95
C ASP A 245 19.65 11.42 -9.65
N VAL A 246 18.65 10.82 -10.27
CA VAL A 246 18.72 9.52 -10.95
C VAL A 246 18.42 9.67 -12.44
N GLU A 247 19.03 8.84 -13.33
CA GLU A 247 18.83 8.93 -14.76
C GLU A 247 17.39 8.58 -15.19
N LYS A 248 16.83 7.52 -14.61
CA LYS A 248 15.49 7.03 -14.95
C LYS A 248 14.63 7.01 -13.69
N PRO A 249 14.05 8.16 -13.29
CA PRO A 249 13.07 8.17 -12.21
C PRO A 249 11.80 7.43 -12.63
N GLY A 250 11.11 6.78 -11.68
CA GLY A 250 9.89 6.03 -11.96
C GLY A 250 9.47 5.10 -10.84
N VAL A 251 8.45 4.29 -11.11
CA VAL A 251 8.00 3.24 -10.19
C VAL A 251 8.39 1.88 -10.76
N TYR A 252 9.07 1.09 -9.94
CA TYR A 252 9.62 -0.21 -10.32
C TYR A 252 9.13 -1.29 -9.36
N GLU A 253 8.48 -2.33 -9.87
CA GLU A 253 8.14 -3.49 -9.05
C GLU A 253 9.31 -4.47 -9.03
N LEU A 254 9.83 -4.74 -7.84
CA LEU A 254 10.99 -5.60 -7.63
C LEU A 254 10.79 -6.48 -6.39
N GLU A 255 11.47 -7.61 -6.33
CA GLU A 255 11.49 -8.44 -5.14
C GLU A 255 12.12 -7.70 -3.97
N LEU A 256 11.53 -7.85 -2.78
CA LEU A 256 12.14 -7.34 -1.55
C LEU A 256 13.53 -7.97 -1.34
N GLY A 257 14.50 -7.14 -0.91
CA GLY A 257 15.88 -7.57 -0.75
C GLY A 257 16.79 -7.30 -1.95
N ILE A 258 16.27 -6.70 -3.02
CA ILE A 258 17.16 -6.13 -4.04
C ILE A 258 18.12 -5.13 -3.41
N SER A 259 19.38 -5.08 -3.82
CA SER A 259 20.31 -4.07 -3.31
C SER A 259 20.03 -2.68 -3.89
N ALA A 260 20.32 -1.63 -3.11
CA ALA A 260 20.22 -0.25 -3.60
C ALA A 260 21.12 -0.04 -4.83
N ARG A 261 22.30 -0.68 -4.88
CA ARG A 261 23.19 -0.65 -6.04
C ARG A 261 22.49 -1.12 -7.31
N LYS A 262 21.88 -2.29 -7.26
CA LYS A 262 21.19 -2.85 -8.43
C LYS A 262 20.01 -1.99 -8.88
N LEU A 263 19.25 -1.46 -7.92
CA LEU A 263 18.13 -0.56 -8.23
C LEU A 263 18.63 0.73 -8.89
N ILE A 264 19.59 1.44 -8.26
CA ILE A 264 20.02 2.76 -8.70
C ILE A 264 20.83 2.67 -10.01
N TYR A 265 21.78 1.75 -10.10
CA TYR A 265 22.71 1.70 -11.25
C TYR A 265 22.22 0.82 -12.39
N ASP A 266 21.82 -0.44 -12.11
CA ASP A 266 21.50 -1.38 -13.20
C ASP A 266 20.11 -1.11 -13.79
N ILE A 267 19.13 -0.76 -12.93
CA ILE A 267 17.74 -0.57 -13.37
C ILE A 267 17.49 0.90 -13.73
N CYS A 268 17.86 1.83 -12.84
CA CYS A 268 17.58 3.25 -13.04
C CYS A 268 18.70 4.00 -13.79
N GLY A 269 19.77 3.34 -14.21
CA GLY A 269 20.80 3.91 -15.08
C GLY A 269 21.86 4.76 -14.36
N GLY A 270 21.88 4.76 -13.02
CA GLY A 270 22.85 5.47 -12.21
C GLY A 270 22.46 6.91 -11.86
N VAL A 271 23.42 7.64 -11.31
CA VAL A 271 23.25 9.05 -10.95
C VAL A 271 23.22 9.90 -12.22
N LYS A 272 22.30 10.85 -12.26
CA LYS A 272 22.05 11.74 -13.40
C LYS A 272 23.33 12.42 -13.89
N GLY A 273 23.54 12.38 -15.22
CA GLY A 273 24.71 12.97 -15.87
C GLY A 273 26.02 12.26 -15.54
N GLY A 274 26.01 11.01 -15.07
CA GLY A 274 27.22 10.26 -14.69
C GLY A 274 27.91 10.76 -13.42
N GLY A 275 27.22 11.56 -12.59
CA GLY A 275 27.72 12.09 -11.33
C GLY A 275 27.99 11.00 -10.28
N LYS A 276 28.64 11.37 -9.18
CA LYS A 276 28.89 10.46 -8.05
C LYS A 276 27.71 10.47 -7.08
N LEU A 277 27.38 9.31 -6.57
CA LEU A 277 26.43 9.18 -5.48
C LEU A 277 27.05 9.72 -4.18
N LYS A 278 26.35 10.62 -3.50
CA LYS A 278 26.67 11.04 -2.13
C LYS A 278 25.97 10.18 -1.10
N GLY A 279 24.70 9.85 -1.35
CA GLY A 279 23.87 9.02 -0.51
C GLY A 279 22.49 8.79 -1.12
N PHE A 280 21.66 8.10 -0.40
CA PHE A 280 20.26 7.85 -0.80
C PHE A 280 19.37 7.70 0.42
N ILE A 281 18.08 7.95 0.24
CA ILE A 281 17.03 7.70 1.25
C ILE A 281 16.25 6.50 0.77
N PRO A 282 16.15 5.37 1.51
CA PRO A 282 15.59 4.13 0.98
C PRO A 282 14.07 3.97 1.15
N GLY A 283 13.43 4.80 1.97
CA GLY A 283 12.06 4.53 2.42
C GLY A 283 11.10 5.73 2.49
N GLY A 284 11.34 6.78 1.71
CA GLY A 284 10.67 8.08 1.84
C GLY A 284 11.45 9.02 2.74
N LEU A 285 11.10 10.30 2.74
CA LEU A 285 11.88 11.37 3.38
C LEU A 285 12.05 11.18 4.91
N SER A 286 11.15 10.43 5.55
CA SER A 286 11.24 10.06 6.98
C SER A 286 12.32 9.02 7.29
N ALA A 287 12.86 8.32 6.27
CA ALA A 287 13.92 7.35 6.49
C ALA A 287 15.29 8.02 6.61
N PRO A 288 16.17 7.56 7.53
CA PRO A 288 17.55 8.02 7.61
C PRO A 288 18.32 7.86 6.29
N ILE A 289 19.12 8.87 5.97
CA ILE A 289 19.99 8.88 4.78
C ILE A 289 21.06 7.81 4.93
N MET A 290 21.25 7.02 3.88
CA MET A 290 22.34 6.05 3.75
C MET A 290 23.45 6.60 2.84
N THR A 291 24.68 6.20 3.10
CA THR A 291 25.86 6.64 2.35
C THR A 291 26.10 5.77 1.11
N ALA A 292 27.00 6.20 0.23
CA ALA A 292 27.40 5.42 -0.94
C ALA A 292 28.05 4.06 -0.59
N ASP A 293 28.65 3.95 0.60
CA ASP A 293 29.29 2.70 1.06
C ASP A 293 28.25 1.62 1.44
N GLU A 294 27.00 2.03 1.66
CA GLU A 294 25.89 1.15 2.07
C GLU A 294 25.01 0.68 0.89
N LEU A 295 25.45 0.93 -0.35
CA LEU A 295 24.70 0.56 -1.57
C LEU A 295 24.35 -0.93 -1.70
N ASP A 296 25.11 -1.81 -1.06
CA ASP A 296 24.87 -3.25 -1.13
C ASP A 296 23.88 -3.74 -0.07
N THR A 297 23.36 -2.84 0.78
CA THR A 297 22.31 -3.16 1.73
C THR A 297 21.05 -3.61 0.99
N PRO A 298 20.47 -4.79 1.34
CA PRO A 298 19.20 -5.23 0.79
C PRO A 298 18.07 -4.27 1.17
N LEU A 299 17.25 -3.89 0.19
CA LEU A 299 16.09 -3.04 0.38
C LEU A 299 14.90 -3.87 0.89
N ASP A 300 15.00 -4.35 2.12
CA ASP A 300 13.95 -5.02 2.86
C ASP A 300 13.81 -4.42 4.27
N PHE A 301 12.76 -4.80 4.99
CA PHE A 301 12.44 -4.19 6.29
C PHE A 301 13.52 -4.46 7.34
N ASP A 302 14.01 -5.70 7.41
CA ASP A 302 14.91 -6.13 8.49
C ASP A 302 16.35 -5.69 8.23
N SER A 303 16.80 -5.76 6.96
CA SER A 303 18.16 -5.34 6.56
C SER A 303 18.36 -3.84 6.72
N LEU A 304 17.39 -3.03 6.27
CA LEU A 304 17.45 -1.57 6.42
C LEU A 304 17.36 -1.15 7.89
N ALA A 305 16.52 -1.80 8.69
CA ALA A 305 16.46 -1.53 10.14
C ALA A 305 17.79 -1.85 10.83
N LYS A 306 18.45 -2.97 10.46
CA LYS A 306 19.77 -3.35 10.97
C LYS A 306 20.86 -2.34 10.57
N ALA A 307 20.74 -1.73 9.39
CA ALA A 307 21.65 -0.69 8.91
C ALA A 307 21.37 0.70 9.53
N GLY A 308 20.40 0.82 10.44
CA GLY A 308 20.05 2.11 11.07
C GLY A 308 19.15 3.01 10.22
N SER A 309 18.53 2.45 9.16
CA SER A 309 17.55 3.14 8.32
C SER A 309 16.20 2.40 8.34
N MET A 310 15.32 2.59 7.38
CA MET A 310 14.06 1.86 7.30
C MET A 310 13.54 1.75 5.87
N ALA A 311 12.82 0.66 5.57
CA ALA A 311 12.19 0.45 4.28
C ALA A 311 11.01 1.42 4.02
N GLY A 312 10.45 1.99 5.08
CA GLY A 312 9.42 3.02 5.02
C GLY A 312 8.32 2.74 3.98
N SER A 313 8.00 3.74 3.19
CA SER A 313 6.99 3.66 2.12
C SER A 313 7.50 3.13 0.77
N GLY A 314 8.82 2.88 0.63
CA GLY A 314 9.46 2.44 -0.62
C GLY A 314 9.83 3.56 -1.59
N GLY A 315 9.77 4.81 -1.13
CA GLY A 315 10.30 5.96 -1.87
C GLY A 315 11.82 6.01 -1.77
N VAL A 316 12.53 5.77 -2.88
CA VAL A 316 14.00 5.84 -2.93
C VAL A 316 14.42 7.18 -3.53
N ILE A 317 15.12 8.00 -2.75
CA ILE A 317 15.56 9.33 -3.18
C ILE A 317 17.08 9.30 -3.36
N VAL A 318 17.55 9.49 -4.59
CA VAL A 318 18.99 9.48 -4.94
C VAL A 318 19.57 10.87 -4.75
N ILE A 319 20.71 10.98 -4.05
CA ILE A 319 21.37 12.22 -3.71
C ILE A 319 22.77 12.22 -4.35
N SER A 320 23.00 13.11 -5.32
CA SER A 320 24.32 13.27 -5.98
C SER A 320 25.30 14.05 -5.12
N GLU A 321 26.57 14.04 -5.54
CA GLU A 321 27.66 14.81 -4.93
C GLU A 321 27.39 16.33 -4.91
N HIS A 322 26.55 16.83 -5.80
CA HIS A 322 26.23 18.27 -5.92
C HIS A 322 25.19 18.73 -4.90
N GLN A 323 24.46 17.81 -4.24
CA GLN A 323 23.45 18.14 -3.26
C GLN A 323 24.04 18.44 -1.89
N SER A 324 23.38 19.32 -1.16
CA SER A 324 23.76 19.68 0.21
C SER A 324 22.90 18.91 1.22
N ILE A 325 23.49 17.98 1.96
CA ILE A 325 22.80 17.23 3.02
C ILE A 325 22.16 18.15 4.08
N PRO A 326 22.85 19.22 4.58
CA PRO A 326 22.22 20.16 5.51
C PRO A 326 20.97 20.85 4.94
N LYS A 327 20.96 21.18 3.64
CA LYS A 327 19.77 21.77 3.00
C LYS A 327 18.63 20.75 2.87
N ILE A 328 18.94 19.48 2.59
CA ILE A 328 17.95 18.41 2.56
C ILE A 328 17.35 18.24 3.96
N ALA A 329 18.19 18.15 5.00
CA ALA A 329 17.75 18.01 6.39
C ALA A 329 16.88 19.21 6.84
N ALA A 330 17.25 20.44 6.49
CA ALA A 330 16.45 21.62 6.80
C ALA A 330 15.07 21.56 6.15
N ARG A 331 14.99 21.25 4.85
CA ARG A 331 13.69 21.08 4.15
C ARG A 331 12.84 19.95 4.73
N THR A 332 13.49 18.86 5.13
CA THR A 332 12.81 17.75 5.82
C THR A 332 12.20 18.22 7.14
N ALA A 333 12.98 18.95 7.95
CA ALA A 333 12.50 19.49 9.21
C ALA A 333 11.35 20.49 9.02
N ASP A 334 11.46 21.39 8.03
CA ASP A 334 10.42 22.35 7.68
C ASP A 334 9.11 21.64 7.28
N PHE A 335 9.19 20.60 6.42
CA PHE A 335 8.02 19.82 6.03
C PHE A 335 7.34 19.20 7.25
N TYR A 336 8.06 18.49 8.10
CA TYR A 336 7.46 17.84 9.27
C TYR A 336 7.00 18.83 10.33
N ALA A 337 7.61 20.00 10.44
CA ALA A 337 7.14 21.07 11.32
C ALA A 337 5.77 21.62 10.88
N HIS A 338 5.54 21.77 9.56
CA HIS A 338 4.26 22.23 9.01
C HIS A 338 3.16 21.16 9.11
N GLU A 339 3.51 19.89 8.94
CA GLU A 339 2.58 18.77 8.91
C GLU A 339 2.32 18.13 10.29
N SER A 340 3.02 18.60 11.33
CA SER A 340 2.85 18.11 12.70
C SER A 340 1.47 18.45 13.26
N CYS A 341 0.90 17.49 13.99
CA CYS A 341 -0.35 17.72 14.71
C CYS A 341 -0.17 18.48 16.05
N GLY A 342 1.07 18.79 16.45
CA GLY A 342 1.43 19.49 17.68
C GLY A 342 1.88 18.59 18.82
#